data_60d6a0180c5387f3e2123cdbd86f5f98
#
_entry.id   60d6a0180c5387f3e2123cdbd86f5f98
#
_cell.length_a   1.000
_cell.length_b   1.000
_cell.length_c   1.000
_cell.angle_alpha   90.00
_cell.angle_beta   90.00
_cell.angle_gamma   90.00
#
_symmetry.space_group_name_H-M   'P 1'
#
loop_
_entity.id
_entity.type
_entity.pdbx_description
1 polymer ?
#
loop_
_entity_poly.entity_id
_entity_poly.type
_entity_poly.pdbx_seq_one_letter_code
_entity_poly.pdbx_strand_id
1 'polypeptide(L)'
;MCRQLESVIINQYKTKDPGCRRIPDNSERKRIPRLDDYKVLNEILVRLFRSIMDVEEKAIITQEFQDITNNDMHVIEAIGMGTPKNMSSIAKELSVTVGTLTIAMNSLVKKGYVKRERGEEDRRVVYISLSDKGKKAFIHHARFHKEMITSIMDEFDDDE
;
A
#
# COMPACT_ATOMS: atom_id res chain seq x y z
N MET A 1 -6.69 4.09 -7.70
CA MET A 1 -5.44 3.49 -7.22
C MET A 1 -4.98 2.32 -8.08
N CYS A 2 -5.82 1.37 -8.48
CA CYS A 2 -5.44 0.26 -9.37
C CYS A 2 -4.82 0.71 -10.71
N ARG A 3 -5.38 1.74 -11.38
CA ARG A 3 -4.80 2.33 -12.61
C ARG A 3 -3.45 3.03 -12.40
N GLN A 4 -3.16 3.48 -11.19
CA GLN A 4 -1.91 4.15 -10.85
C GLN A 4 -0.79 3.15 -10.57
N LEU A 5 -1.11 2.00 -9.99
CA LEU A 5 -0.16 0.89 -9.82
C LEU A 5 0.22 0.27 -11.17
N GLU A 6 -0.74 0.10 -12.09
CA GLU A 6 -0.45 -0.35 -13.45
C GLU A 6 0.51 0.61 -14.18
N SER A 7 0.32 1.93 -14.05
CA SER A 7 1.20 2.92 -14.68
C SER A 7 2.61 2.97 -14.05
N VAL A 8 2.74 2.74 -12.76
CA VAL A 8 4.04 2.70 -12.06
C VAL A 8 4.82 1.45 -12.43
N ILE A 9 4.17 0.29 -12.49
CA ILE A 9 4.82 -0.96 -12.89
C ILE A 9 5.27 -0.88 -14.35
N ILE A 10 4.43 -0.39 -15.27
CA ILE A 10 4.77 -0.26 -16.69
C ILE A 10 5.88 0.76 -16.93
N ASN A 11 5.92 1.85 -16.17
CA ASN A 11 6.93 2.91 -16.36
C ASN A 11 8.31 2.51 -15.79
N GLN A 12 8.38 1.65 -14.79
CA GLN A 12 9.63 1.16 -14.22
C GLN A 12 10.39 0.21 -15.18
N TYR A 13 9.68 -0.43 -16.10
CA TYR A 13 10.27 -1.32 -17.10
C TYR A 13 10.60 -0.63 -18.45
N LYS A 14 10.22 0.64 -18.64
CA LYS A 14 10.48 1.39 -19.89
C LYS A 14 11.76 2.22 -19.92
N THR A 15 12.52 2.30 -18.83
CA THR A 15 13.75 3.12 -18.82
C THR A 15 14.99 2.25 -18.62
N LYS A 16 15.78 2.25 -19.68
CA LYS A 16 17.21 1.91 -19.80
C LYS A 16 17.54 0.56 -20.42
N ASP A 17 17.90 0.62 -21.67
CA ASP A 17 19.18 0.08 -22.11
C ASP A 17 19.78 0.97 -23.21
N PRO A 18 20.99 1.48 -23.00
CA PRO A 18 21.96 1.62 -24.05
C PRO A 18 23.29 1.04 -23.60
N GLY A 19 23.60 -0.19 -23.97
CA GLY A 19 24.91 -0.75 -23.69
C GLY A 19 25.04 -2.20 -24.12
N CYS A 20 25.48 -2.40 -25.33
CA CYS A 20 26.01 -3.66 -25.86
C CYS A 20 26.87 -4.38 -24.83
N ARG A 21 26.36 -5.46 -24.21
CA ARG A 21 27.15 -6.38 -23.39
C ARG A 21 27.28 -7.72 -24.10
N ARG A 22 28.50 -8.23 -24.08
CA ARG A 22 28.94 -9.53 -24.61
C ARG A 22 27.90 -10.61 -24.31
N ILE A 23 27.62 -11.42 -25.33
CA ILE A 23 26.80 -12.63 -25.24
C ILE A 23 27.45 -13.58 -24.23
N PRO A 24 26.81 -13.91 -23.10
CA PRO A 24 27.35 -14.93 -22.20
C PRO A 24 27.18 -16.32 -22.80
N ASP A 25 28.12 -17.17 -22.47
CA ASP A 25 28.21 -18.58 -22.86
C ASP A 25 26.91 -19.35 -22.56
N ASN A 26 26.66 -20.35 -23.39
CA ASN A 26 25.39 -21.06 -23.60
C ASN A 26 25.00 -22.03 -22.46
N SER A 27 25.67 -22.02 -21.31
CA SER A 27 25.46 -22.97 -20.18
C SER A 27 24.47 -22.49 -19.12
N GLU A 28 24.09 -21.17 -19.12
CA GLU A 28 23.07 -20.62 -18.23
C GLU A 28 21.96 -19.87 -18.99
N ARG A 29 21.31 -20.54 -19.92
CA ARG A 29 20.10 -19.98 -20.51
C ARG A 29 19.00 -19.96 -19.45
N LYS A 30 18.88 -18.87 -18.68
CA LYS A 30 17.61 -18.52 -18.06
C LYS A 30 16.55 -18.59 -19.16
N ARG A 31 15.60 -19.51 -19.03
CA ARG A 31 14.51 -19.68 -19.99
C ARG A 31 13.83 -18.34 -20.16
N ILE A 32 13.96 -17.70 -21.33
CA ILE A 32 13.22 -16.48 -21.64
C ILE A 32 11.75 -16.88 -21.66
N PRO A 33 10.90 -16.31 -20.75
CA PRO A 33 9.49 -16.66 -20.70
C PRO A 33 8.86 -16.38 -22.08
N ARG A 34 7.98 -17.28 -22.55
CA ARG A 34 7.25 -17.07 -23.79
C ARG A 34 6.19 -15.96 -23.55
N LEU A 35 5.75 -15.32 -24.62
CA LEU A 35 4.72 -14.28 -24.55
C LEU A 35 3.43 -14.78 -23.87
N ASP A 36 3.11 -16.04 -24.04
CA ASP A 36 1.94 -16.68 -23.39
C ASP A 36 2.16 -16.87 -21.88
N ASP A 37 3.39 -17.16 -21.43
CA ASP A 37 3.73 -17.24 -20.01
C ASP A 37 3.53 -15.89 -19.31
N TYR A 38 3.86 -14.78 -19.98
CA TYR A 38 3.60 -13.43 -19.48
C TYR A 38 2.11 -13.13 -19.34
N LYS A 39 1.29 -13.55 -20.30
CA LYS A 39 -0.17 -13.34 -20.24
C LYS A 39 -0.78 -14.10 -19.08
N VAL A 40 -0.42 -15.38 -18.95
CA VAL A 40 -0.91 -16.24 -17.86
C VAL A 40 -0.50 -15.67 -16.50
N LEU A 41 0.78 -15.30 -16.33
CA LEU A 41 1.26 -14.70 -15.09
C LEU A 41 0.53 -13.39 -14.78
N ASN A 42 0.34 -12.54 -15.79
CA ASN A 42 -0.39 -11.28 -15.60
C ASN A 42 -1.84 -11.52 -15.17
N GLU A 43 -2.54 -12.47 -15.78
CA GLU A 43 -3.91 -12.82 -15.39
C GLU A 43 -3.98 -13.33 -13.95
N ILE A 44 -3.04 -14.20 -13.55
CA ILE A 44 -2.96 -14.73 -12.18
C ILE A 44 -2.73 -13.58 -11.20
N LEU A 45 -1.75 -12.72 -11.47
CA LEU A 45 -1.44 -11.58 -10.60
C LEU A 45 -2.64 -10.63 -10.48
N VAL A 46 -3.28 -10.28 -11.60
CA VAL A 46 -4.45 -9.38 -11.57
C VAL A 46 -5.60 -9.99 -10.76
N ARG A 47 -5.87 -11.29 -10.93
CA ARG A 47 -6.90 -11.99 -10.15
C ARG A 47 -6.54 -12.04 -8.67
N LEU A 48 -5.30 -12.38 -8.34
CA LEU A 48 -4.81 -12.43 -6.96
C LEU A 48 -4.95 -11.07 -6.28
N PHE A 49 -4.47 -9.99 -6.92
CA PHE A 49 -4.59 -8.64 -6.36
C PHE A 49 -6.05 -8.23 -6.14
N ARG A 50 -6.95 -8.53 -7.08
CA ARG A 50 -8.38 -8.26 -6.90
C ARG A 50 -8.94 -9.03 -5.71
N SER A 51 -8.64 -10.32 -5.61
CA SER A 51 -9.12 -11.15 -4.49
C SER A 51 -8.61 -10.64 -3.13
N ILE A 52 -7.34 -10.25 -3.05
CA ILE A 52 -6.78 -9.66 -1.83
C ILE A 52 -7.52 -8.36 -1.47
N MET A 53 -7.71 -7.46 -2.44
CA MET A 53 -8.41 -6.19 -2.20
C MET A 53 -9.87 -6.39 -1.77
N ASP A 54 -10.57 -7.37 -2.36
CA ASP A 54 -11.95 -7.69 -1.99
C ASP A 54 -12.06 -8.26 -0.57
N VAL A 55 -11.10 -9.11 -0.18
CA VAL A 55 -11.05 -9.68 1.18
C VAL A 55 -10.71 -8.59 2.20
N GLU A 56 -9.74 -7.74 1.89
CA GLU A 56 -9.34 -6.62 2.73
C GLU A 56 -10.49 -5.63 2.93
N GLU A 57 -11.20 -5.23 1.87
CA GLU A 57 -12.35 -4.34 1.96
C GLU A 57 -13.44 -4.89 2.86
N LYS A 58 -13.76 -6.18 2.73
CA LYS A 58 -14.75 -6.84 3.60
C LYS A 58 -14.29 -6.92 5.05
N ALA A 59 -13.01 -7.12 5.29
CA ALA A 59 -12.45 -7.19 6.63
C ALA A 59 -12.40 -5.83 7.34
N ILE A 60 -12.17 -4.75 6.59
CA ILE A 60 -12.09 -3.38 7.11
C ILE A 60 -13.46 -2.87 7.53
N ILE A 61 -14.50 -3.13 6.73
CA ILE A 61 -15.86 -2.65 6.99
C ILE A 61 -16.50 -3.47 8.09
N THR A 62 -16.45 -2.96 9.31
CA THR A 62 -17.12 -3.52 10.47
C THR A 62 -18.17 -2.56 11.01
N GLN A 63 -18.96 -2.97 12.01
CA GLN A 63 -19.93 -2.06 12.67
C GLN A 63 -19.25 -0.83 13.29
N GLU A 64 -17.99 -0.94 13.72
CA GLU A 64 -17.22 0.16 14.30
C GLU A 64 -16.60 1.09 13.23
N PHE A 65 -16.32 0.57 12.01
CA PHE A 65 -15.59 1.26 10.94
C PHE A 65 -16.38 1.29 9.62
N GLN A 66 -17.66 1.71 9.65
CA GLN A 66 -18.52 1.73 8.45
C GLN A 66 -18.19 2.87 7.47
N ASP A 67 -17.53 3.92 7.94
CA ASP A 67 -17.26 5.15 7.20
C ASP A 67 -15.84 5.23 6.64
N ILE A 68 -15.10 4.11 6.68
CA ILE A 68 -13.71 4.03 6.23
C ILE A 68 -13.59 3.23 4.93
N THR A 69 -12.62 3.58 4.11
CA THR A 69 -12.29 2.87 2.87
C THR A 69 -10.89 2.27 2.95
N ASN A 70 -10.54 1.32 2.06
CA ASN A 70 -9.18 0.80 1.95
C ASN A 70 -8.14 1.92 1.79
N ASN A 71 -8.45 2.92 0.96
CA ASN A 71 -7.54 4.05 0.78
C ASN A 71 -7.34 4.86 2.07
N ASP A 72 -8.41 5.05 2.85
CA ASP A 72 -8.32 5.70 4.16
C ASP A 72 -7.45 4.88 5.12
N MET A 73 -7.55 3.55 5.06
CA MET A 73 -6.78 2.64 5.91
C MET A 73 -5.29 2.68 5.60
N HIS A 74 -4.90 2.68 4.33
CA HIS A 74 -3.49 2.87 3.94
C HIS A 74 -2.92 4.22 4.38
N VAL A 75 -3.74 5.28 4.39
CA VAL A 75 -3.32 6.58 4.96
C VAL A 75 -3.14 6.48 6.47
N ILE A 76 -4.04 5.82 7.20
CA ILE A 76 -3.93 5.57 8.64
C ILE A 76 -2.66 4.77 8.95
N GLU A 77 -2.36 3.75 8.16
CA GLU A 77 -1.17 2.91 8.28
C GLU A 77 0.11 3.73 8.09
N ALA A 78 0.17 4.56 7.04
CA ALA A 78 1.30 5.45 6.79
C ALA A 78 1.51 6.51 7.88
N ILE A 79 0.45 6.97 8.55
CA ILE A 79 0.57 7.84 9.73
C ILE A 79 1.22 7.06 10.88
N GLY A 80 0.74 5.85 11.16
CA GLY A 80 1.25 4.99 12.21
C GLY A 80 0.92 5.47 13.62
N MET A 81 1.29 4.67 14.64
CA MET A 81 1.06 4.99 16.05
C MET A 81 2.25 5.66 16.75
N GLY A 82 3.29 5.98 15.99
CA GLY A 82 4.53 6.58 16.51
C GLY A 82 4.44 8.09 16.72
N THR A 83 5.58 8.75 16.57
CA THR A 83 5.68 10.22 16.63
C THR A 83 4.88 10.87 15.50
N PRO A 84 4.25 12.05 15.75
CA PRO A 84 3.53 12.78 14.72
C PRO A 84 4.39 13.05 13.49
N LYS A 85 3.83 12.84 12.30
CA LYS A 85 4.51 13.02 11.00
C LYS A 85 4.01 14.29 10.31
N ASN A 86 4.84 14.91 9.47
CA ASN A 86 4.40 15.99 8.61
C ASN A 86 3.78 15.46 7.30
N MET A 87 3.00 16.31 6.62
CA MET A 87 2.30 15.94 5.38
C MET A 87 3.24 15.44 4.28
N SER A 88 4.43 16.02 4.17
CA SER A 88 5.39 15.68 3.11
C SER A 88 5.98 14.27 3.31
N SER A 89 6.29 13.88 4.56
CA SER A 89 6.79 12.53 4.86
C SER A 89 5.74 11.46 4.60
N ILE A 90 4.48 11.69 4.97
CA ILE A 90 3.38 10.75 4.70
C ILE A 90 3.14 10.64 3.19
N ALA A 91 3.13 11.76 2.46
CA ALA A 91 2.96 11.75 1.01
C ALA A 91 4.06 10.98 0.29
N LYS A 92 5.32 11.13 0.75
CA LYS A 92 6.47 10.39 0.23
C LYS A 92 6.34 8.88 0.50
N GLU A 93 5.95 8.48 1.70
CA GLU A 93 5.74 7.07 2.08
C GLU A 93 4.67 6.41 1.21
N LEU A 94 3.56 7.13 0.95
CA LEU A 94 2.48 6.67 0.08
C LEU A 94 2.74 6.84 -1.42
N SER A 95 3.88 7.43 -1.81
CA SER A 95 4.21 7.74 -3.22
C SER A 95 3.14 8.58 -3.93
N VAL A 96 2.54 9.54 -3.22
CA VAL A 96 1.51 10.45 -3.75
C VAL A 96 1.95 11.91 -3.61
N THR A 97 1.23 12.83 -4.28
CA THR A 97 1.45 14.26 -4.08
C THR A 97 0.83 14.74 -2.75
N VAL A 98 1.40 15.80 -2.15
CA VAL A 98 0.82 16.43 -0.95
C VAL A 98 -0.61 16.92 -1.21
N GLY A 99 -0.91 17.37 -2.43
CA GLY A 99 -2.26 17.77 -2.84
C GLY A 99 -3.26 16.61 -2.76
N THR A 100 -2.90 15.45 -3.33
CA THR A 100 -3.71 14.23 -3.27
C THR A 100 -3.93 13.79 -1.81
N LEU A 101 -2.85 13.76 -1.02
CA LEU A 101 -2.94 13.40 0.39
C LEU A 101 -3.83 14.37 1.18
N THR A 102 -3.81 15.66 0.85
CA THR A 102 -4.62 16.66 1.56
C THR A 102 -6.11 16.35 1.49
N ILE A 103 -6.60 15.84 0.36
CA ILE A 103 -8.02 15.47 0.21
C ILE A 103 -8.39 14.32 1.14
N ALA A 104 -7.60 13.23 1.12
CA ALA A 104 -7.79 12.07 2.00
C ALA A 104 -7.68 12.48 3.48
N MET A 105 -6.68 13.30 3.81
CA MET A 105 -6.45 13.77 5.16
C MET A 105 -7.61 14.65 5.69
N ASN A 106 -8.21 15.49 4.85
CA ASN A 106 -9.39 16.30 5.23
C ASN A 106 -10.57 15.39 5.55
N SER A 107 -10.79 14.33 4.76
CA SER A 107 -11.81 13.33 5.01
C SER A 107 -11.59 12.63 6.35
N LEU A 108 -10.37 12.13 6.61
CA LEU A 108 -10.02 11.42 7.83
C LEU A 108 -10.14 12.28 9.10
N VAL A 109 -9.77 13.56 9.00
CA VAL A 109 -9.99 14.53 10.10
C VAL A 109 -11.48 14.71 10.36
N LYS A 110 -12.30 14.90 9.31
CA LYS A 110 -13.76 15.04 9.43
C LYS A 110 -14.41 13.78 10.02
N LYS A 111 -13.95 12.59 9.66
CA LYS A 111 -14.40 11.30 10.20
C LYS A 111 -13.87 11.03 11.62
N GLY A 112 -12.96 11.85 12.14
CA GLY A 112 -12.41 11.76 13.48
C GLY A 112 -11.30 10.73 13.68
N TYR A 113 -10.68 10.21 12.60
CA TYR A 113 -9.57 9.25 12.69
C TYR A 113 -8.21 9.91 12.91
N VAL A 114 -8.06 11.15 12.47
CA VAL A 114 -6.77 11.87 12.42
C VAL A 114 -6.90 13.21 13.13
N LYS A 115 -5.83 13.60 13.85
CA LYS A 115 -5.64 14.91 14.47
C LYS A 115 -4.57 15.68 13.71
N ARG A 116 -4.77 17.02 13.64
CA ARG A 116 -3.78 17.96 13.10
C ARG A 116 -3.38 18.93 14.19
N GLU A 117 -2.08 19.06 14.39
CA GLU A 117 -1.52 19.98 15.37
C GLU A 117 -0.48 20.87 14.67
N ARG A 118 -0.48 22.16 14.97
CA ARG A 118 0.56 23.06 14.47
C ARG A 118 1.80 22.93 15.34
N GLY A 119 2.98 22.96 14.70
CA GLY A 119 4.23 22.99 15.42
C GLY A 119 4.30 24.18 16.39
N GLU A 120 4.87 23.96 17.57
CA GLU A 120 5.06 25.01 18.58
C GLU A 120 6.19 25.96 18.16
N GLU A 121 7.29 25.44 17.60
CA GLU A 121 8.44 26.22 17.15
C GLU A 121 8.20 26.88 15.79
N ASP A 122 7.60 26.17 14.84
CA ASP A 122 7.21 26.70 13.53
C ASP A 122 5.75 26.37 13.23
N ARG A 123 4.90 27.38 13.34
CA ARG A 123 3.44 27.26 13.05
C ARG A 123 3.10 26.96 11.60
N ARG A 124 4.08 27.01 10.68
CA ARG A 124 3.90 26.62 9.27
C ARG A 124 3.90 25.10 9.11
N VAL A 125 4.55 24.41 10.05
CA VAL A 125 4.58 22.96 10.05
C VAL A 125 3.33 22.41 10.71
N VAL A 126 2.65 21.51 10.01
CA VAL A 126 1.49 20.79 10.52
C VAL A 126 1.86 19.34 10.75
N TYR A 127 1.72 18.90 11.98
CA TYR A 127 1.91 17.53 12.41
C TYR A 127 0.59 16.77 12.38
N ILE A 128 0.69 15.53 11.95
CA ILE A 128 -0.41 14.59 11.79
C ILE A 128 -0.19 13.42 12.74
N SER A 129 -1.23 13.08 13.49
CA SER A 129 -1.26 11.91 14.37
C SER A 129 -2.61 11.22 14.33
N LEU A 130 -2.68 9.95 14.75
CA LEU A 130 -3.93 9.23 14.88
C LEU A 130 -4.68 9.68 16.14
N SER A 131 -5.99 9.82 16.03
CA SER A 131 -6.90 9.90 17.17
C SER A 131 -7.04 8.51 17.83
N ASP A 132 -7.76 8.41 18.94
CA ASP A 132 -8.06 7.11 19.56
C ASP A 132 -8.90 6.22 18.63
N LYS A 133 -9.84 6.80 17.86
CA LYS A 133 -10.58 6.07 16.80
C LYS A 133 -9.63 5.60 15.70
N GLY A 134 -8.67 6.44 15.28
CA GLY A 134 -7.66 6.09 14.28
C GLY A 134 -6.70 4.99 14.75
N LYS A 135 -6.29 5.01 16.01
CA LYS A 135 -5.44 3.95 16.60
C LYS A 135 -6.17 2.61 16.62
N LYS A 136 -7.46 2.59 16.98
CA LYS A 136 -8.27 1.37 16.93
C LYS A 136 -8.37 0.81 15.51
N ALA A 137 -8.60 1.67 14.51
CA ALA A 137 -8.64 1.28 13.11
C ALA A 137 -7.28 0.72 12.65
N PHE A 138 -6.17 1.35 13.02
CA PHE A 138 -4.82 0.85 12.75
C PHE A 138 -4.60 -0.56 13.33
N ILE A 139 -4.94 -0.78 14.60
CA ILE A 139 -4.77 -2.08 15.25
C ILE A 139 -5.65 -3.14 14.59
N HIS A 140 -6.89 -2.80 14.22
CA HIS A 140 -7.79 -3.69 13.52
C HIS A 140 -7.21 -4.15 12.18
N HIS A 141 -6.69 -3.23 11.39
CA HIS A 141 -6.06 -3.51 10.09
C HIS A 141 -4.77 -4.34 10.24
N ALA A 142 -3.91 -3.98 11.17
CA ALA A 142 -2.69 -4.74 11.45
C ALA A 142 -2.97 -6.19 11.87
N ARG A 143 -4.05 -6.43 12.65
CA ARG A 143 -4.49 -7.76 13.02
C ARG A 143 -4.97 -8.55 11.81
N PHE A 144 -5.76 -7.95 10.94
CA PHE A 144 -6.21 -8.57 9.69
C PHE A 144 -5.01 -9.03 8.84
N HIS A 145 -4.02 -8.17 8.61
CA HIS A 145 -2.82 -8.56 7.86
C HIS A 145 -2.05 -9.69 8.52
N LYS A 146 -1.93 -9.68 9.85
CA LYS A 146 -1.28 -10.77 10.59
C LYS A 146 -2.01 -12.09 10.40
N GLU A 147 -3.32 -12.10 10.55
CA GLU A 147 -4.16 -13.30 10.38
C GLU A 147 -4.08 -13.83 8.94
N MET A 148 -4.12 -12.94 7.94
CA MET A 148 -3.96 -13.29 6.54
C MET A 148 -2.60 -13.94 6.25
N ILE A 149 -1.51 -13.35 6.74
CA ILE A 149 -0.16 -13.90 6.56
C ILE A 149 -0.02 -15.24 7.26
N THR A 150 -0.53 -15.38 8.48
CA THR A 150 -0.50 -16.63 9.23
C THR A 150 -1.22 -17.74 8.46
N SER A 151 -2.43 -17.47 7.95
CA SER A 151 -3.19 -18.45 7.16
C SER A 151 -2.45 -18.89 5.89
N ILE A 152 -1.73 -17.98 5.25
CA ILE A 152 -0.90 -18.31 4.08
C ILE A 152 0.28 -19.19 4.49
N MET A 153 0.96 -18.86 5.59
CA MET A 153 2.12 -19.63 6.08
C MET A 153 1.73 -21.04 6.50
N ASP A 154 0.58 -21.19 7.17
CA ASP A 154 0.08 -22.49 7.61
C ASP A 154 -0.19 -23.43 6.41
N GLU A 155 -0.64 -22.91 5.26
CA GLU A 155 -0.82 -23.68 4.03
C GLU A 155 0.50 -24.18 3.42
N PHE A 156 1.63 -23.50 3.68
CA PHE A 156 2.94 -23.92 3.18
C PHE A 156 3.66 -24.91 4.10
N ASP A 157 3.34 -24.95 5.39
CA ASP A 157 3.98 -25.85 6.35
C ASP A 157 3.41 -27.28 6.30
N ASP A 158 2.22 -27.47 5.69
CA ASP A 158 1.57 -28.78 5.57
C ASP A 158 2.08 -29.65 4.41
N ASP A 159 3.02 -29.16 3.56
CA ASP A 159 3.52 -29.84 2.35
C ASP A 159 4.98 -30.35 2.46
N GLU A 160 5.59 -30.49 3.66
CA GLU A 160 6.89 -31.16 3.86
C GLU A 160 6.80 -32.59 4.38
#